data_63083796d192faf3903bea16ea58c9f2
#
_entry.id   63083796d192faf3903bea16ea58c9f2
#
_cell.length_a   1.000
_cell.length_b   1.000
_cell.length_c   1.000
_cell.angle_alpha   90.00
_cell.angle_beta   90.00
_cell.angle_gamma   90.00
#
_symmetry.space_group_name_H-M   'P 1'
#
loop_
_entity.id
_entity.type
_entity.pdbx_description
1 polymer ?
#
loop_
_entity_poly.entity_id
_entity_poly.type
_entity_poly.pdbx_seq_one_letter_code
_entity_poly.pdbx_strand_id
1 'polypeptide(L)' 'MDSENTLMTEITISDYTAEGHLVHYTIKVGAWEYEDHATTLDGAFKCITHNLKWDYREYERDNEEVV' A
#
# COMPACT_ATOMS: atom_id res chain seq x y z
N MET A 1 19.55 17.79 1.33
CA MET A 1 19.25 17.37 1.55
C MET A 1 18.78 16.40 1.52
N ASP A 2 18.74 15.86 1.61
CA ASP A 2 18.40 14.86 1.70
C ASP A 2 17.06 14.55 1.54
N SER A 3 16.34 15.22 1.24
CA SER A 3 15.01 14.91 1.01
C SER A 3 14.85 13.92 -0.09
N GLU A 4 15.78 13.77 -0.87
CA GLU A 4 15.61 12.82 -1.90
C GLU A 4 15.54 11.44 -1.36
N ASN A 5 15.93 11.22 -0.15
CA ASN A 5 15.81 9.93 0.42
C ASN A 5 14.47 9.69 1.04
N THR A 6 13.63 10.68 1.05
CA THR A 6 12.33 10.55 1.65
C THR A 6 11.39 9.92 0.66
N LEU A 7 10.90 8.75 0.98
CA LEU A 7 9.94 8.10 0.11
C LEU A 7 8.57 8.70 0.36
N MET A 8 7.89 9.02 -0.73
CA MET A 8 6.54 9.52 -0.59
C MET A 8 5.63 8.34 -0.41
N THR A 9 4.90 8.33 0.65
CA THR A 9 3.93 7.28 0.91
C THR A 9 2.55 7.86 0.71
N GLU A 10 1.80 7.26 -0.20
CA GLU A 10 0.48 7.74 -0.51
C GLU A 10 -0.50 6.60 -0.38
N ILE A 11 -1.54 6.77 0.39
CA ILE A 11 -2.55 5.75 0.56
C ILE A 11 -3.88 6.35 0.20
N THR A 12 -4.55 5.74 -0.77
CA THR A 12 -5.84 6.21 -1.23
C THR A 12 -6.88 5.16 -0.92
N ILE A 13 -7.96 5.56 -0.30
CA ILE A 13 -9.03 4.65 0.04
C ILE A 13 -10.32 5.14 -0.59
N SER A 14 -10.98 4.28 -1.34
CA SER A 14 -12.23 4.62 -2.00
C SER A 14 -13.32 3.68 -1.52
N ASP A 15 -14.43 4.26 -1.18
CA ASP A 15 -15.54 3.48 -0.72
C ASP A 15 -16.43 3.15 -1.89
N TYR A 16 -16.51 1.88 -2.19
CA TYR A 16 -17.24 1.45 -3.34
C TYR A 16 -18.52 0.80 -2.91
N THR A 17 -19.54 1.54 -2.81
CA THR A 17 -20.76 0.98 -2.29
C THR A 17 -21.73 0.53 -3.35
N ALA A 18 -21.39 0.73 -4.59
CA ALA A 18 -22.34 0.45 -5.65
C ALA A 18 -22.68 -0.99 -5.70
N GLU A 19 -21.73 -1.84 -5.49
CA GLU A 19 -22.01 -3.21 -5.59
C GLU A 19 -21.35 -3.99 -4.59
N GLY A 20 -21.80 -4.30 -3.53
CA GLY A 20 -21.20 -5.16 -2.57
C GLY A 20 -20.37 -4.49 -1.54
N HIS A 21 -20.48 -3.21 -1.42
CA HIS A 21 -19.81 -2.54 -0.31
C HIS A 21 -18.33 -2.89 -0.19
N LEU A 22 -17.62 -2.76 -1.27
CA LEU A 22 -16.20 -3.01 -1.23
C LEU A 22 -15.45 -1.73 -0.96
N VAL A 23 -14.35 -1.85 -0.27
CA VAL A 23 -13.49 -0.72 0.00
C VAL A 23 -12.21 -0.96 -0.75
N HIS A 24 -11.93 -0.13 -1.73
CA HIS A 24 -10.73 -0.27 -2.53
C HIS A 24 -9.64 0.59 -1.96
N TYR A 25 -8.41 0.15 -2.04
CA TYR A 25 -7.31 0.97 -1.57
C TYR A 25 -6.09 0.80 -2.47
N THR A 26 -5.28 1.82 -2.50
CA THR A 26 -4.07 1.83 -3.27
C THR A 26 -2.96 2.34 -2.38
N ILE A 27 -1.83 1.68 -2.42
CA ILE A 27 -0.68 2.11 -1.64
C ILE A 27 0.47 2.38 -2.60
N LYS A 28 1.11 3.52 -2.40
CA LYS A 28 2.27 3.87 -3.21
C LYS A 28 3.39 4.28 -2.28
N VAL A 29 4.51 3.62 -2.40
CA VAL A 29 5.68 3.99 -1.63
C VAL A 29 6.84 4.05 -2.59
N GLY A 30 7.22 5.27 -2.98
CA GLY A 30 8.25 5.41 -3.98
C GLY A 30 7.77 4.84 -5.29
N ALA A 31 8.50 3.87 -5.80
CA ALA A 31 8.15 3.24 -7.05
C ALA A 31 7.26 2.02 -6.88
N TRP A 32 7.04 1.64 -5.64
CA TRP A 32 6.24 0.45 -5.37
C TRP A 32 4.77 0.83 -5.30
N GLU A 33 3.95 0.02 -5.95
CA GLU A 33 2.55 0.31 -6.03
C GLU A 33 1.77 -0.96 -5.79
N TYR A 34 0.72 -0.87 -5.01
CA TYR A 34 -0.06 -2.05 -4.67
C TYR A 34 -1.51 -1.63 -4.51
N GLU A 35 -2.43 -2.45 -4.99
CA GLU A 35 -3.83 -2.11 -4.83
C GLU A 35 -4.63 -3.36 -4.57
N ASP A 36 -5.66 -3.24 -3.77
CA ASP A 36 -6.48 -4.37 -3.41
C ASP A 36 -7.78 -3.82 -2.86
N HIS A 37 -8.57 -4.69 -2.27
CA HIS A 37 -9.83 -4.25 -1.71
C HIS A 37 -10.17 -5.10 -0.50
N ALA A 38 -11.10 -4.62 0.31
CA ALA A 38 -11.57 -5.34 1.48
C ALA A 38 -13.06 -5.11 1.60
N THR A 39 -13.70 -5.85 2.48
CA THR A 39 -15.14 -5.72 2.60
C THR A 39 -15.52 -4.64 3.59
N THR A 40 -14.61 -4.21 4.44
CA THR A 40 -14.90 -3.16 5.40
C THR A 40 -13.73 -2.22 5.46
N LEU A 41 -13.98 -1.02 5.96
CA LEU A 41 -12.91 -0.05 6.10
C LEU A 41 -11.87 -0.55 7.09
N ASP A 42 -12.33 -1.15 8.17
CA ASP A 42 -11.42 -1.69 9.16
C ASP A 42 -10.54 -2.76 8.55
N GLY A 43 -11.14 -3.61 7.73
CA GLY A 43 -10.40 -4.64 7.05
C GLY A 43 -9.37 -4.05 6.10
N ALA A 44 -9.74 -2.96 5.43
CA ALA A 44 -8.81 -2.31 4.52
C ALA A 44 -7.60 -1.80 5.28
N PHE A 45 -7.82 -1.18 6.44
CA PHE A 45 -6.70 -0.69 7.21
C PHE A 45 -5.79 -1.82 7.67
N LYS A 46 -6.37 -2.94 8.03
CA LYS A 46 -5.56 -4.07 8.44
C LYS A 46 -4.76 -4.61 7.27
N CYS A 47 -5.38 -4.66 6.12
CA CYS A 47 -4.68 -5.14 4.94
C CYS A 47 -3.56 -4.18 4.54
N ILE A 48 -3.82 -2.88 4.62
CA ILE A 48 -2.80 -1.91 4.28
C ILE A 48 -1.61 -2.07 5.21
N THR A 49 -1.87 -2.24 6.48
CA THR A 49 -0.80 -2.43 7.43
C THR A 49 0.01 -3.67 7.09
N HIS A 50 -0.69 -4.74 6.75
CA HIS A 50 -0.01 -5.97 6.41
C HIS A 50 0.83 -5.81 5.15
N ASN A 51 0.27 -5.16 4.14
CA ASN A 51 1.00 -4.96 2.90
C ASN A 51 2.25 -4.13 3.10
N LEU A 52 2.15 -3.09 3.92
CA LEU A 52 3.30 -2.26 4.18
C LEU A 52 4.33 -2.99 5.01
N LYS A 53 3.87 -3.84 5.89
CA LYS A 53 4.77 -4.53 6.79
C LYS A 53 5.50 -5.69 6.12
N TRP A 54 4.81 -6.38 5.21
CA TRP A 54 5.38 -7.56 4.59
C TRP A 54 5.69 -7.40 3.11
N ASP A 55 4.70 -6.97 2.36
CA ASP A 55 4.87 -6.89 0.91
C ASP A 55 5.87 -5.83 0.49
N TYR A 56 5.77 -4.66 1.10
CA TYR A 56 6.70 -3.62 0.75
C TYR A 56 8.11 -3.97 1.22
N ARG A 57 8.20 -4.64 2.35
CA ARG A 57 9.49 -5.02 2.85
C ARG A 57 10.15 -6.01 1.94
N GLU A 58 9.38 -6.90 1.37
CA GLU A 58 9.92 -7.85 0.45
C GLU A 58 10.43 -7.16 -0.80
N TYR A 59 9.68 -6.18 -1.27
CA TYR A 59 10.10 -5.41 -2.41
C TYR A 59 11.42 -4.69 -2.11
N GLU A 60 11.50 -4.14 -0.93
CA GLU A 60 12.69 -3.41 -0.54
C GLU A 60 13.90 -4.32 -0.47
N ARG A 61 13.71 -5.49 0.06
CA ARG A 61 14.78 -6.43 0.18
C ARG A 61 15.28 -6.90 -1.18
N ASP A 62 14.33 -7.14 -2.09
CA ASP A 62 14.71 -7.55 -3.42
C ASP A 62 15.55 -6.50 -4.10
N ASN A 63 15.18 -5.24 -3.92
CA ASN A 63 15.93 -4.17 -4.53
C ASN A 63 17.29 -4.01 -3.91
N GLU A 64 17.39 -4.28 -2.65
CA GLU A 64 18.66 -4.15 -1.98
C GLU A 64 19.62 -5.23 -2.43
N GLU A 65 19.09 -6.37 -2.72
CA GLU A 65 19.92 -7.46 -3.09
C GLU A 65 20.56 -7.28 -4.43
N VAL A 66 20.03 -6.39 -5.20
CA VAL A 66 20.57 -6.18 -6.51
C VAL A 66 21.98 -5.64 -6.46
N VAL A 67 22.33 -5.05 -5.40
CA VAL A 67 23.67 -4.56 -5.27
C VAL A 67 24.67 -5.70 -5.31
#